data_56dab09c3ee18958627ab46e4d2a1bbe
#
_entry.id   56dab09c3ee18958627ab46e4d2a1bbe
#
_cell.length_a   1.000
_cell.length_b   1.000
_cell.length_c   1.000
_cell.angle_alpha   90.00
_cell.angle_beta   90.00
_cell.angle_gamma   90.00
#
_symmetry.space_group_name_H-M   'P 1'
#
loop_
_entity.id
_entity.type
_entity.pdbx_description
1 polymer ?
#
loop_
_entity_poly.entity_id
_entity_poly.type
_entity_poly.pdbx_seq_one_letter_code
_entity_poly.pdbx_strand_id
1 'polypeptide(L)'
;MRRMGRIALACLMALGLAGSAAKPVWRAQLEDVGIRFISARELKAMLDRREDLLLVDARDEVWYRARHIPGAISIPAEDAPLSAVEVARPKRLVHPERLPADRARLLVFYCGGYT
;
A
#
# COMPACT_ATOMS: atom_id res chain seq x y z
N MET A 1 -17.25 -19.82 4.33
CA MET A 1 -16.14 -19.33 3.47
C MET A 1 -15.82 -17.90 3.85
N ARG A 2 -14.65 -17.68 4.41
CA ARG A 2 -14.17 -16.32 4.68
C ARG A 2 -13.73 -15.71 3.36
N ARG A 3 -14.47 -14.74 2.84
CA ARG A 3 -13.97 -13.90 1.74
C ARG A 3 -12.82 -13.07 2.29
N MET A 4 -11.60 -13.38 1.86
CA MET A 4 -10.44 -12.55 2.15
C MET A 4 -10.61 -11.22 1.43
N GLY A 5 -10.53 -10.12 2.18
CA GLY A 5 -10.59 -8.78 1.61
C GLY A 5 -9.49 -8.60 0.55
N ARG A 6 -9.85 -7.97 -0.55
CA ARG A 6 -8.89 -7.68 -1.63
C ARG A 6 -8.03 -6.50 -1.18
N ILE A 7 -6.75 -6.75 -0.93
CA ILE A 7 -5.78 -5.70 -0.59
C ILE A 7 -5.04 -5.33 -1.87
N ALA A 8 -5.08 -4.06 -2.22
CA ALA A 8 -4.23 -3.50 -3.28
C ALA A 8 -3.23 -2.52 -2.67
N LEU A 9 -1.95 -2.75 -2.95
CA LEU A 9 -0.88 -1.86 -2.52
C LEU A 9 -0.47 -0.99 -3.70
N ALA A 10 -0.71 0.32 -3.61
CA ALA A 10 -0.20 1.28 -4.59
C ALA A 10 1.21 1.71 -4.17
N CYS A 11 2.20 1.19 -4.87
CA CYS A 11 3.57 1.69 -4.74
C CYS A 11 3.79 2.79 -5.79
N LEU A 12 3.91 4.04 -5.34
CA LEU A 12 4.24 5.17 -6.20
C LEU A 12 5.71 5.08 -6.58
N MET A 13 6.02 4.33 -7.64
CA MET A 13 7.35 4.37 -8.23
C MET A 13 7.44 5.55 -9.19
N ALA A 14 8.45 6.39 -8.98
CA ALA A 14 8.87 7.38 -9.98
C ALA A 14 9.24 6.67 -11.30
N LEU A 15 8.86 7.27 -12.45
CA LEU A 15 9.22 6.78 -13.77
C LEU A 15 10.75 6.68 -13.91
N GLY A 16 11.28 5.48 -13.79
CA GLY A 16 12.61 5.10 -14.25
C GLY A 16 12.49 4.38 -15.57
N LEU A 17 13.37 4.73 -16.50
CA LEU A 17 13.50 4.19 -17.86
C LEU A 17 13.39 2.65 -17.90
N ALA A 18 12.70 2.15 -18.94
CA ALA A 18 12.45 0.74 -19.19
C ALA A 18 13.74 -0.07 -19.34
N GLY A 19 14.19 -0.64 -18.22
CA GLY A 19 15.05 -1.80 -18.19
C GLY A 19 14.23 -2.96 -17.62
N SER A 20 14.31 -4.14 -18.21
CA SER A 20 13.71 -5.37 -17.70
C SER A 20 14.40 -5.76 -16.38
N ALA A 21 14.18 -4.99 -15.33
CA ALA A 21 14.64 -5.34 -13.99
C ALA A 21 13.76 -6.48 -13.48
N ALA A 22 14.40 -7.60 -13.11
CA ALA A 22 13.73 -8.70 -12.44
C ALA A 22 12.92 -8.16 -11.26
N LYS A 23 11.67 -8.64 -11.10
CA LYS A 23 10.83 -8.26 -9.98
C LYS A 23 11.57 -8.53 -8.67
N PRO A 24 11.61 -7.60 -7.71
CA PRO A 24 12.20 -7.86 -6.41
C PRO A 24 11.51 -9.06 -5.73
N VAL A 25 12.26 -9.89 -5.04
CA VAL A 25 11.75 -11.11 -4.37
C VAL A 25 10.58 -10.78 -3.42
N TRP A 26 10.67 -9.68 -2.68
CA TRP A 26 9.61 -9.24 -1.77
C TRP A 26 8.29 -8.95 -2.48
N ARG A 27 8.33 -8.46 -3.72
CA ARG A 27 7.13 -8.18 -4.51
C ARG A 27 6.41 -9.46 -4.89
N ALA A 28 7.16 -10.47 -5.36
CA ALA A 28 6.61 -11.78 -5.67
C ALA A 28 5.95 -12.42 -4.44
N GLN A 29 6.59 -12.34 -3.27
CA GLN A 29 6.04 -12.86 -2.01
C GLN A 29 4.71 -12.20 -1.63
N LEU A 30 4.57 -10.91 -1.84
CA LEU A 30 3.31 -10.20 -1.57
C LEU A 30 2.23 -10.53 -2.61
N GLU A 31 2.60 -10.69 -3.89
CA GLU A 31 1.68 -11.15 -4.94
C GLU A 31 1.15 -12.56 -4.65
N ASP A 32 2.00 -13.46 -4.13
CA ASP A 32 1.64 -14.84 -3.76
C ASP A 32 0.60 -14.92 -2.64
N VAL A 33 0.56 -13.94 -1.74
CA VAL A 33 -0.47 -13.83 -0.70
C VAL A 33 -1.68 -12.99 -1.13
N GLY A 34 -1.79 -12.67 -2.41
CA GLY A 34 -2.95 -12.02 -3.01
C GLY A 34 -2.91 -10.49 -3.00
N ILE A 35 -1.77 -9.87 -2.70
CA ILE A 35 -1.61 -8.43 -2.78
C ILE A 35 -1.32 -8.04 -4.24
N ARG A 36 -2.14 -7.15 -4.79
CA ARG A 36 -1.94 -6.60 -6.12
C ARG A 36 -1.26 -5.24 -6.05
N PHE A 37 -0.23 -5.06 -6.85
CA PHE A 37 0.40 -3.76 -7.04
C PHE A 37 -0.30 -2.99 -8.14
N ILE A 38 -0.59 -1.72 -7.90
CA ILE A 38 -1.16 -0.81 -8.88
C ILE A 38 -0.26 0.41 -9.06
N SER A 39 -0.29 1.00 -10.24
CA SER A 39 0.41 2.24 -10.53
C SER A 39 -0.36 3.45 -9.98
N ALA A 40 0.32 4.59 -9.84
CA ALA A 40 -0.34 5.85 -9.49
C ALA A 40 -1.42 6.24 -10.51
N ARG A 41 -1.21 5.91 -11.79
CA ARG A 41 -2.20 6.16 -12.86
C ARG A 41 -3.45 5.32 -12.67
N GLU A 42 -3.30 4.03 -12.33
CA GLU A 42 -4.43 3.15 -12.03
C GLU A 42 -5.19 3.64 -10.80
N LEU A 43 -4.48 3.98 -9.72
CA LEU A 43 -5.11 4.54 -8.53
C LEU A 43 -5.89 5.81 -8.87
N LYS A 44 -5.29 6.75 -9.63
CA LYS A 44 -5.99 7.96 -10.05
C LYS A 44 -7.27 7.64 -10.83
N ALA A 45 -7.21 6.71 -11.77
CA ALA A 45 -8.37 6.30 -12.53
C ALA A 45 -9.47 5.68 -11.66
N MET A 46 -9.11 4.90 -10.63
CA MET A 46 -10.07 4.33 -9.66
C MET A 46 -10.75 5.44 -8.83
N LEU A 47 -9.96 6.42 -8.38
CA LEU A 47 -10.49 7.56 -7.62
C LEU A 47 -11.41 8.44 -8.50
N ASP A 48 -11.03 8.69 -9.74
CA ASP A 48 -11.83 9.47 -10.71
C ASP A 48 -13.18 8.79 -10.99
N ARG A 49 -13.20 7.45 -11.04
CA ARG A 49 -14.43 6.65 -11.18
C ARG A 49 -15.21 6.48 -9.88
N ARG A 50 -14.73 7.05 -8.77
CA ARG A 50 -15.32 6.92 -7.44
C ARG A 50 -15.57 5.47 -7.03
N GLU A 51 -14.60 4.59 -7.31
CA GLU A 51 -14.67 3.20 -6.86
C GLU A 51 -14.73 3.13 -5.34
N ASP A 52 -15.49 2.14 -4.83
CA ASP A 52 -15.58 1.91 -3.38
C ASP A 52 -14.29 1.29 -2.87
N LEU A 53 -13.38 2.14 -2.46
CA LEU A 53 -12.10 1.76 -1.86
C LEU A 53 -11.79 2.63 -0.66
N LEU A 54 -11.01 2.12 0.27
CA LEU A 54 -10.38 2.90 1.32
C LEU A 54 -8.90 3.09 0.98
N LEU A 55 -8.51 4.35 0.80
CA LEU A 55 -7.12 4.73 0.55
C LEU A 55 -6.42 4.98 1.89
N VAL A 56 -5.32 4.28 2.13
CA VAL A 56 -4.56 4.32 3.38
C VAL A 56 -3.15 4.81 3.12
N ASP A 57 -2.78 5.88 3.79
CA ASP A 57 -1.40 6.36 3.88
C ASP A 57 -0.71 5.60 5.01
N ALA A 58 0.23 4.72 4.66
CA ALA A 58 1.00 3.92 5.61
C ALA A 58 2.30 4.58 6.07
N ARG A 59 2.53 5.83 5.65
CA ARG A 59 3.68 6.62 6.10
C ARG A 59 3.44 7.14 7.53
N ASP A 60 4.50 7.60 8.16
CA ASP A 60 4.43 8.29 9.43
C ASP A 60 3.43 9.45 9.41
N GLU A 61 2.71 9.68 10.51
CA GLU A 61 1.68 10.73 10.59
C GLU A 61 2.20 12.13 10.27
N VAL A 62 3.49 12.39 10.52
CA VAL A 62 4.10 13.67 10.16
C VAL A 62 4.03 13.94 8.65
N TRP A 63 4.26 12.90 7.84
CA TRP A 63 4.17 13.00 6.37
C TRP A 63 2.75 13.13 5.90
N TYR A 64 1.83 12.39 6.52
CA TYR A 64 0.40 12.54 6.23
C TYR A 64 -0.09 13.96 6.47
N ARG A 65 0.26 14.55 7.61
CA ARG A 65 -0.13 15.93 7.95
C ARG A 65 0.49 16.96 7.01
N ALA A 66 1.73 16.73 6.58
CA ALA A 66 2.40 17.63 5.64
C ALA A 66 1.74 17.60 4.26
N ARG A 67 1.45 16.42 3.74
CA ARG A 67 0.79 16.21 2.43
C ARG A 67 0.37 14.76 2.27
N HIS A 68 -0.85 14.54 1.84
CA HIS A 68 -1.38 13.21 1.51
C HIS A 68 -2.29 13.26 0.27
N ILE A 69 -2.60 12.10 -0.28
CA ILE A 69 -3.56 12.00 -1.38
C ILE A 69 -4.96 12.33 -0.85
N PRO A 70 -5.73 13.22 -1.50
CA PRO A 70 -7.07 13.56 -1.04
C PRO A 70 -7.96 12.33 -0.83
N GLY A 71 -8.62 12.27 0.33
CA GLY A 71 -9.48 11.15 0.72
C GLY A 71 -8.76 9.99 1.42
N ALA A 72 -7.41 10.01 1.51
CA ALA A 72 -6.67 9.02 2.26
C ALA A 72 -6.83 9.21 3.78
N ILE A 73 -6.82 8.10 4.50
CA ILE A 73 -6.70 8.10 5.97
C ILE A 73 -5.28 7.66 6.37
N SER A 74 -4.84 8.12 7.52
CA SER A 74 -3.53 7.73 8.06
C SER A 74 -3.65 6.47 8.91
N ILE A 75 -2.93 5.42 8.51
CA ILE A 75 -2.70 4.24 9.32
C ILE A 75 -1.22 3.87 9.17
N PRO A 76 -0.33 4.46 9.98
CA PRO A 76 1.09 4.20 9.87
C PRO A 76 1.43 2.73 10.06
N ALA A 77 2.39 2.23 9.27
CA ALA A 77 3.06 0.98 9.56
C ALA A 77 4.17 1.22 10.58
N GLU A 78 4.47 0.23 11.41
CA GLU A 78 5.61 0.30 12.32
C GLU A 78 6.92 0.50 11.53
N ASP A 79 7.81 1.33 12.06
CA ASP A 79 9.15 1.47 11.52
C ASP A 79 9.89 0.13 11.66
N ALA A 80 10.38 -0.38 10.54
CA ALA A 80 11.30 -1.51 10.55
C ALA A 80 12.67 -1.02 10.08
N PRO A 81 13.74 -1.33 10.79
CA PRO A 81 15.07 -1.08 10.28
C PRO A 81 15.23 -1.79 8.92
N LEU A 82 15.76 -1.05 7.94
CA LEU A 82 15.87 -1.48 6.54
C LEU A 82 17.00 -2.51 6.34
N SER A 83 16.96 -3.62 7.07
CA SER A 83 17.80 -4.76 6.70
C SER A 83 17.08 -5.61 5.67
N ALA A 84 17.80 -6.12 4.67
CA ALA A 84 17.23 -6.95 3.62
C ALA A 84 16.48 -8.19 4.15
N VAL A 85 16.80 -8.66 5.35
CA VAL A 85 16.14 -9.78 6.04
C VAL A 85 14.80 -9.37 6.63
N GLU A 86 14.60 -8.09 6.96
CA GLU A 86 13.40 -7.59 7.63
C GLU A 86 12.34 -7.07 6.67
N VAL A 87 12.67 -6.87 5.40
CA VAL A 87 11.68 -6.47 4.37
C VAL A 87 10.60 -7.54 4.19
N ALA A 88 10.94 -8.82 4.36
CA ALA A 88 10.00 -9.93 4.27
C ALA A 88 9.17 -10.14 5.56
N ARG A 89 9.51 -9.45 6.66
CA ARG A 89 8.79 -9.56 7.91
C ARG A 89 7.46 -8.82 7.84
N PRO A 90 6.34 -9.44 8.23
CA PRO A 90 5.06 -8.74 8.32
C PRO A 90 5.17 -7.55 9.26
N LYS A 91 4.90 -6.36 8.76
CA LYS A 91 4.82 -5.12 9.56
C LYS A 91 3.45 -5.01 10.20
N ARG A 92 3.42 -4.50 11.42
CA ARG A 92 2.18 -4.20 12.11
C ARG A 92 1.71 -2.80 11.75
N LEU A 93 0.41 -2.61 11.68
CA LEU A 93 -0.18 -1.29 11.64
C LEU A 93 -0.22 -0.72 13.06
N VAL A 94 0.15 0.56 13.19
CA VAL A 94 0.15 1.24 14.50
C VAL A 94 -1.28 1.42 15.03
N HIS A 95 -2.23 1.66 14.12
CA HIS A 95 -3.63 1.88 14.45
C HIS A 95 -4.56 0.96 13.64
N PRO A 96 -4.54 -0.37 13.90
CA PRO A 96 -5.37 -1.32 13.16
C PRO A 96 -6.87 -1.11 13.37
N GLU A 97 -7.28 -0.45 14.44
CA GLU A 97 -8.67 -0.09 14.73
C GLU A 97 -9.26 0.92 13.75
N ARG A 98 -8.42 1.61 12.98
CA ARG A 98 -8.86 2.53 11.91
C ARG A 98 -9.28 1.80 10.63
N LEU A 99 -8.99 0.51 10.52
CA LEU A 99 -9.44 -0.31 9.40
C LEU A 99 -10.96 -0.49 9.45
N PRO A 100 -11.64 -0.55 8.29
CA PRO A 100 -13.08 -0.77 8.24
C PRO A 100 -13.44 -2.16 8.78
N ALA A 101 -14.59 -2.26 9.43
CA ALA A 101 -15.13 -3.54 9.88
C ALA A 101 -15.52 -4.45 8.70
N ASP A 102 -15.90 -3.87 7.57
CA ASP A 102 -16.21 -4.60 6.34
C ASP A 102 -14.92 -5.12 5.70
N ARG A 103 -14.67 -6.40 5.87
CA ARG A 103 -13.49 -7.09 5.33
C ARG A 103 -13.55 -7.34 3.81
N ALA A 104 -14.68 -7.09 3.18
CA ALA A 104 -14.82 -7.19 1.72
C ALA A 104 -14.44 -5.90 1.00
N ARG A 105 -14.30 -4.80 1.74
CA ARG A 105 -13.92 -3.50 1.17
C ARG A 105 -12.50 -3.54 0.61
N LEU A 106 -12.32 -2.96 -0.57
CA LEU A 106 -11.01 -2.83 -1.18
C LEU A 106 -10.16 -1.84 -0.39
N LEU A 107 -8.99 -2.29 0.07
CA LEU A 107 -8.00 -1.44 0.73
C LEU A 107 -6.86 -1.17 -0.23
N VAL A 108 -6.49 0.10 -0.37
CA VAL A 108 -5.32 0.52 -1.16
C VAL A 108 -4.37 1.24 -0.23
N PHE A 109 -3.19 0.66 -0.03
CA PHE A 109 -2.13 1.25 0.78
C PHE A 109 -1.10 1.93 -0.11
N TYR A 110 -0.58 3.07 0.32
CA TYR A 110 0.60 3.68 -0.28
C TYR A 110 1.60 4.10 0.80
N CYS A 111 2.86 4.14 0.42
CA CYS A 111 3.98 4.56 1.26
C CYS A 111 4.89 5.51 0.46
N GLY A 112 5.95 6.02 1.09
CA GLY A 112 6.87 6.97 0.47
C GLY A 112 7.76 6.41 -0.65
N GLY A 113 7.68 5.12 -0.91
CA GLY A 113 8.57 4.41 -1.82
C GLY A 113 9.90 4.05 -1.16
N TYR A 114 10.60 3.12 -1.78
CA TYR A 114 12.01 2.86 -1.43
C TYR A 114 12.86 3.80 -2.31
N THR A 115 13.51 4.74 -1.69
CA THR A 115 14.61 5.49 -2.31
C THR A 115 15.91 4.76 -2.03
#